data_6cf71c8365ec99c26be586bf12cc4584
#
_entry.id   6cf71c8365ec99c26be586bf12cc4584
#
_cell.length_a   1.000
_cell.length_b   1.000
_cell.length_c   1.000
_cell.angle_alpha   90.00
_cell.angle_beta   90.00
_cell.angle_gamma   90.00
#
_symmetry.space_group_name_H-M   'P 1'
#
loop_
_entity.id
_entity.type
_entity.pdbx_description
1 polymer ?
#
loop_
_entity_poly.entity_id
_entity_poly.type
_entity_poly.pdbx_seq_one_letter_code
_entity_poly.pdbx_strand_id
1 'polypeptide(L)'
;MIVIRDGEASKLSNDESVIAIGVFDGLHLGHQAVIDMLLHLDGDRARDAVPTIVTFDPHPARLLAPESAPRQLGTLEQRLEGFEALGIEQVRVLTFDSALASESASDFVARVLAGELHAWEIVVGEGFRFGRDRVGDVALLSAEGQRYGFGVYEAPTFGAPRWSSSAVRRALELGDVETATAILGRPFVLRGRVIAAMQRRSASWLRPARHACPRALTFPVRC
;
A
#
# COMPACT_ATOMS: atom_id res chain seq x y z
N MET A 1 5.55 1.80 14.75
CA MET A 1 5.70 0.96 13.52
C MET A 1 7.14 1.00 13.04
N ILE A 2 7.71 -0.17 12.69
CA ILE A 2 9.07 -0.30 12.13
C ILE A 2 8.97 -0.31 10.61
N VAL A 3 9.75 0.54 9.93
CA VAL A 3 9.80 0.57 8.45
C VAL A 3 11.18 0.11 8.01
N ILE A 4 11.22 -0.93 7.16
CA ILE A 4 12.44 -1.57 6.70
C ILE A 4 12.54 -1.43 5.19
N ARG A 5 13.65 -0.89 4.72
CA ARG A 5 13.96 -0.70 3.29
C ARG A 5 15.08 -1.66 2.86
N ASP A 6 15.33 -1.73 1.57
CA ASP A 6 16.46 -2.51 1.05
C ASP A 6 17.78 -2.03 1.67
N GLY A 7 18.65 -2.99 2.01
CA GLY A 7 19.89 -2.75 2.76
C GLY A 7 19.71 -2.65 4.28
N GLU A 8 18.49 -2.68 4.81
CA GLU A 8 18.20 -2.59 6.25
C GLU A 8 17.63 -3.89 6.84
N ALA A 9 17.84 -5.04 6.18
CA ALA A 9 17.29 -6.34 6.60
C ALA A 9 17.64 -6.73 8.06
N SER A 10 18.76 -6.22 8.61
CA SER A 10 19.12 -6.43 10.02
C SER A 10 18.18 -5.80 11.04
N LYS A 11 17.22 -4.99 10.60
CA LYS A 11 16.17 -4.40 11.45
C LYS A 11 14.89 -5.25 11.50
N LEU A 12 14.80 -6.31 10.68
CA LEU A 12 13.69 -7.23 10.73
C LEU A 12 13.68 -7.96 12.07
N SER A 13 12.50 -8.17 12.62
CA SER A 13 12.32 -9.11 13.72
C SER A 13 12.67 -10.53 13.24
N ASN A 14 13.24 -11.34 14.11
CA ASN A 14 13.39 -12.78 13.86
C ASN A 14 12.11 -13.56 14.16
N ASP A 15 11.05 -12.88 14.59
CA ASP A 15 9.77 -13.48 14.86
C ASP A 15 9.03 -13.83 13.58
N GLU A 16 8.10 -14.78 13.66
CA GLU A 16 7.20 -15.09 12.57
C GLU A 16 6.33 -13.88 12.21
N SER A 17 5.97 -13.72 10.94
CA SER A 17 5.15 -12.61 10.49
C SER A 17 3.82 -13.09 9.90
N VAL A 18 2.74 -12.38 10.22
CA VAL A 18 1.50 -12.41 9.42
C VAL A 18 1.57 -11.29 8.41
N ILE A 19 1.50 -11.63 7.12
CA ILE A 19 1.89 -10.71 6.04
C ILE A 19 0.70 -10.36 5.14
N ALA A 20 0.54 -9.08 4.80
CA ALA A 20 -0.26 -8.70 3.64
C ALA A 20 0.63 -8.04 2.58
N ILE A 21 0.40 -8.40 1.30
CA ILE A 21 1.23 -7.96 0.18
C ILE A 21 0.41 -7.11 -0.77
N GLY A 22 0.90 -5.92 -1.10
CA GLY A 22 0.24 -5.07 -2.07
C GLY A 22 0.88 -3.70 -2.24
N VAL A 23 0.42 -2.96 -3.25
CA VAL A 23 0.82 -1.56 -3.45
C VAL A 23 0.12 -0.64 -2.46
N PHE A 24 -1.11 -0.96 -2.09
CA PHE A 24 -1.96 -0.23 -1.13
C PHE A 24 -2.15 1.26 -1.49
N ASP A 25 -2.16 1.59 -2.78
CA ASP A 25 -2.32 2.97 -3.22
C ASP A 25 -3.71 3.52 -2.88
N GLY A 26 -3.74 4.60 -2.11
CA GLY A 26 -4.95 5.23 -1.60
C GLY A 26 -5.53 4.57 -0.35
N LEU A 27 -5.10 3.37 0.05
CA LEU A 27 -5.56 2.66 1.25
C LEU A 27 -7.10 2.67 1.40
N HIS A 28 -7.79 2.29 0.31
CA HIS A 28 -9.26 2.23 0.23
C HIS A 28 -9.83 1.09 1.08
N LEU A 29 -11.15 1.07 1.28
CA LEU A 29 -11.82 0.08 2.14
C LEU A 29 -11.48 -1.38 1.79
N GLY A 30 -11.26 -1.71 0.51
CA GLY A 30 -10.78 -3.04 0.12
C GLY A 30 -9.38 -3.37 0.64
N HIS A 31 -8.47 -2.39 0.68
CA HIS A 31 -7.17 -2.56 1.32
C HIS A 31 -7.28 -2.68 2.84
N GLN A 32 -8.18 -1.90 3.45
CA GLN A 32 -8.43 -1.96 4.89
C GLN A 32 -8.98 -3.33 5.29
N ALA A 33 -9.85 -3.93 4.47
CA ALA A 33 -10.38 -5.28 4.72
C ALA A 33 -9.29 -6.37 4.68
N VAL A 34 -8.29 -6.24 3.78
CA VAL A 34 -7.12 -7.13 3.77
C VAL A 34 -6.31 -6.99 5.07
N ILE A 35 -6.09 -5.75 5.51
CA ILE A 35 -5.35 -5.45 6.74
C ILE A 35 -6.13 -5.91 7.98
N ASP A 36 -7.43 -5.70 7.99
CA ASP A 36 -8.31 -6.15 9.07
C ASP A 36 -8.27 -7.68 9.23
N MET A 37 -8.35 -8.40 8.10
CA MET A 37 -8.19 -9.86 8.12
C MET A 37 -6.82 -10.30 8.63
N LEU A 38 -5.74 -9.61 8.23
CA LEU A 38 -4.38 -9.87 8.72
C LEU A 38 -4.32 -9.72 10.26
N LEU A 39 -4.86 -8.64 10.80
CA LEU A 39 -4.86 -8.38 12.24
C LEU A 39 -5.74 -9.36 13.02
N HIS A 40 -6.82 -9.86 12.42
CA HIS A 40 -7.64 -10.91 13.05
C HIS A 40 -6.92 -12.27 13.09
N LEU A 41 -6.15 -12.61 12.06
CA LEU A 41 -5.35 -13.83 12.05
C LEU A 41 -4.25 -13.80 13.12
N ASP A 42 -3.69 -12.62 13.39
CA ASP A 42 -2.72 -12.42 14.47
C ASP A 42 -3.39 -12.60 15.87
N GLY A 43 -4.57 -12.02 16.05
CA GLY A 43 -5.30 -12.03 17.34
C GLY A 43 -5.84 -13.39 17.81
N ASP A 44 -6.08 -14.32 16.90
CA ASP A 44 -6.66 -15.64 17.22
C ASP A 44 -5.61 -16.70 17.64
N ARG A 45 -4.34 -16.34 17.74
CA ARG A 45 -3.24 -17.31 17.91
C ARG A 45 -2.40 -17.07 19.17
N ALA A 46 -2.01 -18.21 19.76
CA ALA A 46 -1.04 -18.30 20.86
C ALA A 46 0.41 -18.00 20.43
N ARG A 47 0.62 -17.31 19.29
CA ARG A 47 1.95 -16.97 18.77
C ARG A 47 2.06 -15.46 18.63
N ASP A 48 3.17 -14.91 19.09
CA ASP A 48 3.55 -13.49 18.93
C ASP A 48 4.07 -13.23 17.50
N ALA A 49 3.22 -13.42 16.49
CA ALA A 49 3.61 -13.13 15.11
C ALA A 49 3.43 -11.63 14.82
N VAL A 50 4.34 -11.03 14.04
CA VAL A 50 4.35 -9.59 13.78
C VAL A 50 3.46 -9.24 12.60
N PRO A 51 2.41 -8.40 12.76
CA PRO A 51 1.59 -7.93 11.65
C PRO A 51 2.41 -7.04 10.70
N THR A 52 2.67 -7.57 9.51
CA THR A 52 3.64 -7.03 8.56
C THR A 52 3.00 -6.72 7.21
N ILE A 53 3.27 -5.52 6.68
CA ILE A 53 2.92 -5.17 5.29
C ILE A 53 4.16 -5.28 4.41
N VAL A 54 4.02 -5.94 3.26
CA VAL A 54 4.99 -5.87 2.15
C VAL A 54 4.43 -4.92 1.09
N THR A 55 5.14 -3.83 0.84
CA THR A 55 4.74 -2.84 -0.17
C THR A 55 5.93 -2.41 -1.03
N PHE A 56 5.68 -1.61 -2.06
CA PHE A 56 6.64 -1.27 -3.09
C PHE A 56 6.80 0.25 -3.23
N ASP A 57 8.04 0.68 -3.47
CA ASP A 57 8.35 2.05 -3.85
C ASP A 57 9.58 2.06 -4.79
N PRO A 58 9.48 2.68 -5.99
CA PRO A 58 8.31 3.33 -6.57
C PRO A 58 7.17 2.35 -6.91
N HIS A 59 6.00 2.90 -7.25
CA HIS A 59 4.84 2.10 -7.68
C HIS A 59 5.21 1.23 -8.91
N PRO A 60 4.93 -0.09 -8.90
CA PRO A 60 5.35 -1.01 -9.96
C PRO A 60 4.99 -0.56 -11.38
N ALA A 61 3.82 0.04 -11.57
CA ALA A 61 3.40 0.53 -12.89
C ALA A 61 4.33 1.61 -13.46
N ARG A 62 5.09 2.33 -12.64
CA ARG A 62 6.06 3.33 -13.14
C ARG A 62 7.19 2.72 -13.94
N LEU A 63 7.57 1.48 -13.61
CA LEU A 63 8.57 0.72 -14.34
C LEU A 63 7.96 -0.13 -15.45
N LEU A 64 6.86 -0.85 -15.12
CA LEU A 64 6.28 -1.86 -16.02
C LEU A 64 5.47 -1.26 -17.19
N ALA A 65 4.87 -0.08 -16.98
CA ALA A 65 4.02 0.57 -17.98
C ALA A 65 4.10 2.10 -17.81
N PRO A 66 5.26 2.73 -18.04
CA PRO A 66 5.50 4.15 -17.72
C PRO A 66 4.53 5.09 -18.43
N GLU A 67 4.20 4.81 -19.70
CA GLU A 67 3.28 5.61 -20.50
C GLU A 67 1.83 5.61 -19.96
N SER A 68 1.44 4.52 -19.30
CA SER A 68 0.10 4.33 -18.73
C SER A 68 0.08 4.22 -17.22
N ALA A 69 1.19 4.56 -16.57
CA ALA A 69 1.28 4.50 -15.11
C ALA A 69 0.21 5.38 -14.46
N PRO A 70 -0.63 4.84 -13.58
CA PRO A 70 -1.69 5.61 -12.96
C PRO A 70 -1.12 6.68 -12.03
N ARG A 71 -1.80 7.82 -11.92
CA ARG A 71 -1.48 8.81 -10.90
C ARG A 71 -1.64 8.18 -9.52
N GLN A 72 -0.64 8.34 -8.66
CA GLN A 72 -0.69 7.83 -7.29
C GLN A 72 -1.73 8.60 -6.49
N LEU A 73 -2.50 7.90 -5.67
CA LEU A 73 -3.51 8.46 -4.77
C LEU A 73 -2.90 9.00 -3.48
N GLY A 74 -1.69 8.56 -3.15
CA GLY A 74 -0.95 9.04 -2.00
C GLY A 74 0.55 8.79 -2.12
N THR A 75 1.33 9.51 -1.32
CA THR A 75 2.77 9.28 -1.19
C THR A 75 3.05 8.02 -0.35
N LEU A 76 4.30 7.55 -0.36
CA LEU A 76 4.71 6.46 0.53
C LEU A 76 4.47 6.82 1.99
N GLU A 77 4.81 8.05 2.38
CA GLU A 77 4.62 8.54 3.76
C GLU A 77 3.14 8.49 4.18
N GLN A 78 2.22 8.89 3.29
CA GLN A 78 0.78 8.79 3.57
C GLN A 78 0.31 7.35 3.70
N ARG A 79 0.90 6.41 2.93
CA ARG A 79 0.61 4.98 3.08
C ARG A 79 1.11 4.45 4.43
N LEU A 80 2.35 4.81 4.80
CA LEU A 80 2.95 4.40 6.08
C LEU A 80 2.16 4.93 7.28
N GLU A 81 1.77 6.22 7.25
CA GLU A 81 0.90 6.81 8.29
C GLU A 81 -0.44 6.06 8.38
N GLY A 82 -1.00 5.67 7.23
CA GLY A 82 -2.24 4.90 7.21
C GLY A 82 -2.09 3.48 7.75
N PHE A 83 -0.98 2.79 7.48
CA PHE A 83 -0.69 1.48 8.06
C PHE A 83 -0.53 1.55 9.59
N GLU A 84 0.21 2.54 10.07
CA GLU A 84 0.39 2.77 11.51
C GLU A 84 -0.95 3.04 12.22
N ALA A 85 -1.82 3.87 11.60
CA ALA A 85 -3.14 4.16 12.12
C ALA A 85 -4.07 2.93 12.16
N LEU A 86 -3.82 1.91 11.32
CA LEU A 86 -4.55 0.64 11.30
C LEU A 86 -3.95 -0.42 12.24
N GLY A 87 -2.87 -0.13 12.95
CA GLY A 87 -2.27 -1.05 13.90
C GLY A 87 -1.18 -1.96 13.34
N ILE A 88 -0.67 -1.68 12.14
CA ILE A 88 0.47 -2.42 11.58
C ILE A 88 1.75 -2.09 12.36
N GLU A 89 2.50 -3.11 12.71
CA GLU A 89 3.73 -2.97 13.51
C GLU A 89 4.98 -2.93 12.64
N GLN A 90 4.97 -3.59 11.48
CA GLN A 90 6.11 -3.68 10.58
C GLN A 90 5.72 -3.46 9.13
N VAL A 91 6.55 -2.72 8.39
CA VAL A 91 6.40 -2.53 6.95
C VAL A 91 7.72 -2.81 6.24
N ARG A 92 7.72 -3.79 5.34
CA ARG A 92 8.82 -4.04 4.40
C ARG A 92 8.54 -3.28 3.10
N VAL A 93 9.30 -2.24 2.84
CA VAL A 93 9.24 -1.47 1.60
C VAL A 93 10.31 -2.01 0.65
N LEU A 94 9.88 -2.66 -0.42
CA LEU A 94 10.76 -3.17 -1.47
C LEU A 94 10.95 -2.13 -2.56
N THR A 95 12.20 -1.89 -2.96
CA THR A 95 12.50 -1.07 -4.12
C THR A 95 12.07 -1.80 -5.39
N PHE A 96 11.05 -1.25 -6.08
CA PHE A 96 10.58 -1.87 -7.32
C PHE A 96 11.42 -1.40 -8.50
N ASP A 97 12.47 -2.15 -8.77
CA ASP A 97 13.42 -1.95 -9.87
C ASP A 97 13.38 -3.10 -10.88
N SER A 98 14.27 -3.07 -11.86
CA SER A 98 14.36 -4.11 -12.89
C SER A 98 14.78 -5.48 -12.33
N ALA A 99 15.52 -5.53 -11.24
CA ALA A 99 15.92 -6.77 -10.60
C ALA A 99 14.70 -7.44 -9.97
N LEU A 100 13.93 -6.73 -9.14
CA LEU A 100 12.70 -7.23 -8.53
C LEU A 100 11.64 -7.56 -9.59
N ALA A 101 11.50 -6.73 -10.64
CA ALA A 101 10.56 -6.98 -11.73
C ALA A 101 10.85 -8.25 -12.53
N SER A 102 12.12 -8.66 -12.61
CA SER A 102 12.54 -9.90 -13.32
C SER A 102 12.63 -11.12 -12.41
N GLU A 103 12.44 -10.97 -11.11
CA GLU A 103 12.47 -12.06 -10.14
C GLU A 103 11.30 -13.03 -10.34
N SER A 104 11.56 -14.33 -10.32
CA SER A 104 10.49 -15.32 -10.41
C SER A 104 9.58 -15.29 -9.18
N ALA A 105 8.34 -15.75 -9.32
CA ALA A 105 7.41 -15.80 -8.20
C ALA A 105 7.95 -16.69 -7.06
N SER A 106 8.53 -17.85 -7.39
CA SER A 106 9.10 -18.76 -6.37
C SER A 106 10.34 -18.19 -5.69
N ASP A 107 11.23 -17.49 -6.42
CA ASP A 107 12.40 -16.83 -5.82
C ASP A 107 11.97 -15.70 -4.87
N PHE A 108 10.97 -14.91 -5.26
CA PHE A 108 10.39 -13.90 -4.39
C PHE A 108 9.85 -14.51 -3.09
N VAL A 109 9.10 -15.61 -3.17
CA VAL A 109 8.59 -16.32 -1.99
C VAL A 109 9.75 -16.81 -1.11
N ALA A 110 10.73 -17.48 -1.71
CA ALA A 110 11.85 -18.03 -0.98
C ALA A 110 12.69 -16.94 -0.27
N ARG A 111 12.97 -15.85 -0.97
CA ARG A 111 13.82 -14.79 -0.46
C ARG A 111 13.10 -13.87 0.53
N VAL A 112 11.96 -13.32 0.13
CA VAL A 112 11.28 -12.27 0.93
C VAL A 112 10.37 -12.87 1.97
N LEU A 113 9.45 -13.75 1.56
CA LEU A 113 8.38 -14.18 2.45
C LEU A 113 8.87 -15.22 3.45
N ALA A 114 9.55 -16.26 2.97
CA ALA A 114 10.07 -17.31 3.84
C ALA A 114 11.42 -16.90 4.48
N GLY A 115 12.35 -16.36 3.68
CA GLY A 115 13.72 -16.12 4.12
C GLY A 115 13.93 -14.87 4.94
N GLU A 116 13.33 -13.73 4.54
CA GLU A 116 13.49 -12.46 5.26
C GLU A 116 12.43 -12.26 6.36
N LEU A 117 11.17 -12.60 6.07
CA LEU A 117 10.04 -12.26 6.92
C LEU A 117 9.51 -13.43 7.76
N HIS A 118 10.04 -14.63 7.58
CA HIS A 118 9.60 -15.83 8.31
C HIS A 118 8.08 -15.96 8.30
N ALA A 119 7.49 -15.89 7.09
CA ALA A 119 6.05 -15.88 6.90
C ALA A 119 5.39 -17.07 7.62
N TRP A 120 4.44 -16.77 8.48
CA TRP A 120 3.55 -17.75 9.11
C TRP A 120 2.21 -17.83 8.38
N GLU A 121 1.67 -16.68 8.05
CA GLU A 121 0.45 -16.54 7.26
C GLU A 121 0.53 -15.36 6.33
N ILE A 122 -0.13 -15.48 5.18
CA ILE A 122 -0.14 -14.46 4.16
C ILE A 122 -1.59 -14.19 3.75
N VAL A 123 -1.98 -12.92 3.80
CA VAL A 123 -3.27 -12.43 3.32
C VAL A 123 -3.07 -11.65 2.03
N VAL A 124 -3.82 -11.99 1.01
CA VAL A 124 -3.81 -11.28 -0.27
C VAL A 124 -5.21 -10.85 -0.68
N GLY A 125 -5.31 -9.83 -1.51
CA GLY A 125 -6.58 -9.42 -2.08
C GLY A 125 -7.00 -10.29 -3.27
N GLU A 126 -8.28 -10.22 -3.64
CA GLU A 126 -8.82 -10.92 -4.81
C GLU A 126 -8.02 -10.61 -6.09
N GLY A 127 -7.73 -11.65 -6.85
CA GLY A 127 -6.99 -11.55 -8.10
C GLY A 127 -5.52 -11.15 -7.93
N PHE A 128 -4.94 -11.41 -6.77
CA PHE A 128 -3.53 -11.14 -6.50
C PHE A 128 -2.62 -11.81 -7.53
N ARG A 129 -1.63 -11.04 -8.02
CA ARG A 129 -0.62 -11.49 -8.98
C ARG A 129 0.74 -10.92 -8.62
N PHE A 130 1.79 -11.76 -8.72
CA PHE A 130 3.15 -11.39 -8.34
C PHE A 130 4.21 -12.10 -9.19
N GLY A 131 5.49 -11.74 -8.96
CA GLY A 131 6.62 -12.26 -9.72
C GLY A 131 6.69 -11.72 -11.15
N ARG A 132 7.74 -12.12 -11.86
CA ARG A 132 7.95 -11.72 -13.26
C ARG A 132 6.73 -12.05 -14.11
N ASP A 133 6.35 -11.12 -14.97
CA ASP A 133 5.19 -11.21 -15.88
C ASP A 133 3.86 -11.49 -15.18
N ARG A 134 3.81 -11.31 -13.86
CA ARG A 134 2.62 -11.56 -13.02
C ARG A 134 2.10 -13.02 -13.12
N VAL A 135 3.01 -13.97 -13.33
CA VAL A 135 2.64 -15.39 -13.48
C VAL A 135 2.25 -16.04 -12.14
N GLY A 136 2.77 -15.52 -11.03
CA GLY A 136 2.40 -15.96 -9.68
C GLY A 136 0.96 -15.55 -9.35
N ASP A 137 0.21 -16.49 -8.77
CA ASP A 137 -1.15 -16.30 -8.28
C ASP A 137 -1.32 -16.95 -6.90
N VAL A 138 -2.54 -16.94 -6.38
CA VAL A 138 -2.87 -17.51 -5.06
C VAL A 138 -2.61 -19.02 -5.03
N ALA A 139 -2.82 -19.73 -6.14
CA ALA A 139 -2.57 -21.17 -6.21
C ALA A 139 -1.07 -21.49 -6.09
N LEU A 140 -0.22 -20.76 -6.82
CA LEU A 140 1.23 -20.88 -6.71
C LEU A 140 1.70 -20.47 -5.30
N LEU A 141 1.18 -19.37 -4.75
CA LEU A 141 1.54 -18.91 -3.41
C LEU A 141 1.18 -19.98 -2.36
N SER A 142 0.01 -20.62 -2.49
CA SER A 142 -0.41 -21.72 -1.60
C SER A 142 0.46 -22.97 -1.73
N ALA A 143 0.89 -23.31 -2.95
CA ALA A 143 1.81 -24.41 -3.17
C ALA A 143 3.19 -24.16 -2.52
N GLU A 144 3.71 -22.94 -2.66
CA GLU A 144 4.94 -22.54 -1.96
C GLU A 144 4.73 -22.48 -0.44
N GLY A 145 3.53 -22.08 0.02
CA GLY A 145 3.15 -22.13 1.43
C GLY A 145 3.26 -23.53 2.02
N GLN A 146 2.81 -24.54 1.30
CA GLN A 146 3.00 -25.96 1.72
C GLN A 146 4.48 -26.33 1.83
N ARG A 147 5.33 -25.79 0.95
CA ARG A 147 6.77 -26.06 0.93
C ARG A 147 7.52 -25.38 2.08
N TYR A 148 7.15 -24.13 2.40
CA TYR A 148 7.84 -23.31 3.39
C TYR A 148 7.14 -23.25 4.75
N GLY A 149 5.95 -23.83 4.89
CA GLY A 149 5.24 -23.97 6.16
C GLY A 149 4.36 -22.77 6.54
N PHE A 150 3.88 -21.96 5.56
CA PHE A 150 2.97 -20.85 5.82
C PHE A 150 1.57 -21.05 5.23
N GLY A 151 0.56 -20.46 5.87
CA GLY A 151 -0.82 -20.42 5.38
C GLY A 151 -1.05 -19.29 4.38
N VAL A 152 -2.04 -19.44 3.48
CA VAL A 152 -2.44 -18.39 2.51
C VAL A 152 -3.94 -18.18 2.56
N TYR A 153 -4.36 -16.94 2.66
CA TYR A 153 -5.75 -16.52 2.73
C TYR A 153 -6.04 -15.44 1.68
N GLU A 154 -7.14 -15.58 1.00
CA GLU A 154 -7.62 -14.55 0.08
C GLU A 154 -8.72 -13.74 0.78
N ALA A 155 -8.50 -12.44 0.95
CA ALA A 155 -9.49 -11.58 1.55
C ALA A 155 -10.69 -11.44 0.61
N PRO A 156 -11.91 -11.64 1.11
CA PRO A 156 -13.10 -11.52 0.30
C PRO A 156 -13.29 -10.09 -0.20
N THR A 157 -13.81 -9.97 -1.42
CA THR A 157 -14.19 -8.67 -1.96
C THR A 157 -15.52 -8.25 -1.36
N PHE A 158 -15.52 -7.19 -0.59
CA PHE A 158 -16.72 -6.60 -0.04
C PHE A 158 -17.16 -5.39 -0.85
N GLY A 159 -18.45 -5.31 -1.10
CA GLY A 159 -19.12 -4.09 -1.56
C GLY A 159 -19.31 -3.95 -3.06
N ALA A 160 -20.45 -3.36 -3.41
CA ALA A 160 -20.73 -2.74 -4.70
C ALA A 160 -20.98 -1.24 -4.42
N PRO A 161 -20.29 -0.32 -5.09
CA PRO A 161 -19.32 -0.52 -6.17
C PRO A 161 -17.98 -1.08 -5.68
N ARG A 162 -17.26 -1.82 -6.54
CA ARG A 162 -15.99 -2.46 -6.23
C ARG A 162 -14.96 -1.44 -5.70
N TRP A 163 -14.52 -1.62 -4.47
CA TRP A 163 -13.51 -0.77 -3.85
C TRP A 163 -12.13 -1.02 -4.49
N SER A 164 -11.67 -0.07 -5.29
CA SER A 164 -10.37 -0.18 -5.96
C SER A 164 -9.73 1.18 -6.16
N SER A 165 -8.40 1.21 -6.24
CA SER A 165 -7.66 2.44 -6.56
C SER A 165 -8.08 3.04 -7.91
N SER A 166 -8.45 2.20 -8.90
CA SER A 166 -8.95 2.67 -10.20
C SER A 166 -10.31 3.36 -10.08
N ALA A 167 -11.21 2.84 -9.23
CA ALA A 167 -12.51 3.48 -9.00
C ALA A 167 -12.33 4.84 -8.28
N VAL A 168 -11.42 4.93 -7.31
CA VAL A 168 -11.09 6.21 -6.65
C VAL A 168 -10.54 7.22 -7.66
N ARG A 169 -9.59 6.82 -8.52
CA ARG A 169 -9.04 7.73 -9.56
C ARG A 169 -10.11 8.23 -10.48
N ARG A 170 -10.97 7.34 -10.96
CA ARG A 170 -12.08 7.72 -11.85
C ARG A 170 -13.04 8.71 -11.19
N ALA A 171 -13.40 8.50 -9.93
CA ALA A 171 -14.25 9.42 -9.18
C ALA A 171 -13.60 10.80 -9.07
N LEU A 172 -12.31 10.86 -8.70
CA LEU A 172 -11.55 12.11 -8.60
C LEU A 172 -11.41 12.82 -9.95
N GLU A 173 -11.20 12.10 -11.05
CA GLU A 173 -11.13 12.66 -12.41
C GLU A 173 -12.46 13.30 -12.86
N LEU A 174 -13.57 12.77 -12.38
CA LEU A 174 -14.92 13.31 -12.62
C LEU A 174 -15.32 14.43 -11.63
N GLY A 175 -14.46 14.73 -10.63
CA GLY A 175 -14.80 15.66 -9.55
C GLY A 175 -15.79 15.08 -8.52
N ASP A 176 -16.08 13.79 -8.58
CA ASP A 176 -16.98 13.09 -7.66
C ASP A 176 -16.22 12.72 -6.37
N VAL A 177 -16.05 13.72 -5.51
CA VAL A 177 -15.34 13.56 -4.24
C VAL A 177 -16.14 12.76 -3.21
N GLU A 178 -17.46 12.71 -3.35
CA GLU A 178 -18.34 11.94 -2.47
C GLU A 178 -18.13 10.43 -2.71
N THR A 179 -18.16 9.99 -3.96
CA THR A 179 -17.85 8.60 -4.32
C THR A 179 -16.41 8.24 -3.95
N ALA A 180 -15.43 9.12 -4.21
CA ALA A 180 -14.05 8.88 -3.79
C ALA A 180 -13.94 8.69 -2.27
N THR A 181 -14.62 9.54 -1.48
CA THR A 181 -14.66 9.45 -0.01
C THR A 181 -15.32 8.15 0.45
N ALA A 182 -16.41 7.75 -0.17
CA ALA A 182 -17.12 6.50 0.16
C ALA A 182 -16.23 5.26 -0.09
N ILE A 183 -15.45 5.23 -1.19
CA ILE A 183 -14.54 4.12 -1.50
C ILE A 183 -13.31 4.11 -0.57
N LEU A 184 -12.81 5.30 -0.21
CA LEU A 184 -11.65 5.44 0.69
C LEU A 184 -12.01 5.21 2.17
N GLY A 185 -13.28 5.37 2.55
CA GLY A 185 -13.73 5.41 3.95
C GLY A 185 -13.30 6.69 4.69
N ARG A 186 -12.70 7.67 3.98
CA ARG A 186 -12.23 8.94 4.50
C ARG A 186 -12.09 9.97 3.39
N PRO A 187 -12.07 11.29 3.70
CA PRO A 187 -11.80 12.32 2.69
C PRO A 187 -10.47 12.08 1.98
N PHE A 188 -10.44 12.33 0.67
CA PHE A 188 -9.19 12.32 -0.09
C PHE A 188 -8.28 13.48 0.34
N VAL A 189 -7.01 13.19 0.60
CA VAL A 189 -6.02 14.16 1.05
C VAL A 189 -4.90 14.27 0.02
N LEU A 190 -4.77 15.47 -0.56
CA LEU A 190 -3.63 15.80 -1.41
C LEU A 190 -2.53 16.43 -0.55
N ARG A 191 -1.35 15.82 -0.54
CA ARG A 191 -0.17 16.36 0.15
C ARG A 191 0.89 16.73 -0.88
N GLY A 192 1.49 17.90 -0.72
CA GLY A 192 2.55 18.36 -1.59
C GLY A 192 3.38 19.47 -0.95
N ARG A 193 4.53 19.78 -1.55
CA ARG A 193 5.36 20.91 -1.16
C ARG A 193 4.89 22.15 -1.92
N VAL A 194 4.63 23.24 -1.22
CA VAL A 194 4.37 24.52 -1.85
C VAL A 194 5.68 25.05 -2.41
N ILE A 195 5.79 25.08 -3.74
CA ILE A 195 6.83 25.83 -4.45
C ILE A 195 6.27 27.19 -4.83
N ALA A 196 7.11 28.25 -4.79
CA ALA A 196 6.70 29.62 -5.01
C ALA A 196 5.71 29.75 -6.17
N ALA A 197 4.52 30.29 -5.89
CA ALA A 197 3.53 30.52 -6.91
C ALA A 197 4.06 31.57 -7.89
N MET A 198 4.15 31.20 -9.17
CA MET A 198 4.26 32.19 -10.23
C MET A 198 2.99 33.04 -10.17
N GLN A 199 3.08 34.29 -9.73
CA GLN A 199 1.96 35.23 -9.69
C GLN A 199 1.41 35.40 -11.13
N ARG A 200 0.36 34.63 -11.48
CA ARG A 200 -0.51 35.11 -12.56
C ARG A 200 -1.22 36.34 -12.02
N ARG A 201 -0.91 37.50 -12.62
CA ARG A 201 -1.63 38.78 -12.40
C ARG A 201 -3.09 38.55 -12.80
N SER A 202 -3.92 38.12 -11.89
CA SER A 202 -5.38 38.23 -11.85
C SER A 202 -5.99 37.17 -10.89
N ALA A 203 -5.79 37.34 -9.61
CA ALA A 203 -6.68 36.75 -8.61
C ALA A 203 -6.65 37.66 -7.36
N SER A 204 -7.59 38.58 -7.29
CA SER A 204 -7.81 39.48 -6.19
C SER A 204 -8.35 38.83 -4.91
N TRP A 205 -8.07 37.56 -4.67
CA TRP A 205 -8.73 36.78 -3.61
C TRP A 205 -7.82 36.30 -2.49
N LEU A 206 -6.50 36.53 -2.57
CA LEU A 206 -5.59 36.11 -1.51
C LEU A 206 -4.89 37.32 -0.91
N ARG A 207 -5.44 37.86 0.18
CA ARG A 207 -4.67 38.69 1.10
C ARG A 207 -3.63 37.83 1.81
N PRO A 208 -2.33 38.20 1.82
CA PRO A 208 -1.34 37.45 2.58
C PRO A 208 -1.57 37.66 4.08
N ALA A 209 -1.93 36.59 4.79
CA ALA A 209 -1.82 36.60 6.24
C ALA A 209 -0.32 36.56 6.60
N ARG A 210 0.12 37.60 7.30
CA ARG A 210 1.47 37.70 7.89
C ARG A 210 1.54 36.67 9.04
N HIS A 211 2.49 35.81 8.99
CA HIS A 211 3.24 35.07 9.98
C HIS A 211 3.40 33.59 9.61
N ALA A 212 4.68 33.24 9.45
CA ALA A 212 5.18 31.94 9.09
C ALA A 212 5.01 30.93 10.24
N CYS A 213 4.49 29.79 9.91
CA CYS A 213 4.82 28.54 10.62
C CYS A 213 4.79 27.42 9.59
N PRO A 214 5.79 26.54 9.48
CA PRO A 214 5.77 25.44 8.54
C PRO A 214 4.91 24.30 9.11
N ARG A 215 3.60 24.44 9.00
CA ARG A 215 2.65 23.35 9.25
C ARG A 215 2.11 22.88 7.91
N ALA A 216 2.08 21.54 7.76
CA ALA A 216 1.41 20.92 6.64
C ALA A 216 -0.03 21.44 6.53
N LEU A 217 -0.33 22.09 5.41
CA LEU A 217 -1.68 22.58 5.13
C LEU A 217 -2.45 21.45 4.43
N THR A 218 -3.45 20.94 5.11
CA THR A 218 -4.44 20.02 4.56
C THR A 218 -5.57 20.88 4.00
N PHE A 219 -5.78 20.88 2.69
CA PHE A 219 -6.91 21.56 2.07
C PHE A 219 -7.94 20.51 1.65
N PRO A 220 -9.22 20.62 2.07
CA PRO A 220 -10.29 19.90 1.41
C PRO A 220 -10.47 20.50 0.01
N VAL A 221 -10.41 19.64 -1.02
CA VAL A 221 -10.75 20.05 -2.38
C VAL A 221 -12.26 20.28 -2.41
N ARG A 222 -12.66 21.56 -2.48
CA ARG A 222 -14.02 21.92 -2.92
C ARG A 222 -13.96 22.22 -4.41
N CYS A 223 -14.82 21.57 -5.19
CA CYS A 223 -15.11 21.96 -6.57
C CYS A 223 -15.66 23.37 -6.65
#